data_6ae90f1587d49f8d4d3d228d6c5cc4e1
#
_entry.id   6ae90f1587d49f8d4d3d228d6c5cc4e1
#
_cell.length_a   1.000
_cell.length_b   1.000
_cell.length_c   1.000
_cell.angle_alpha   90.00
_cell.angle_beta   90.00
_cell.angle_gamma   90.00
#
_symmetry.space_group_name_H-M   'P 1'
#
loop_
_entity.id
_entity.type
_entity.pdbx_description
1 polymer ?
#
loop_
_entity_poly.entity_id
_entity_poly.type
_entity_poly.pdbx_seq_one_letter_code
_entity_poly.pdbx_strand_id
1 'polypeptide(L)'
;MTPGDELLFLALGGSGEIGMNLNLYGCRGKWVMVDLGVTFGDAMSPGIDLIMPDTAFIEEHAEDLLGIVLTHGHEDHIGAVPYLAADLGVPLYATPFTAGLLKGKLAEEGLEEQIELNIIGEDEAFQLGPFGFRYFPLAHSIPEGNALLIETPFGRIFHTGDWKLDEEPQIGVPTTAEELRAIGDQGVLALVCDSTNVFNKEPSGSEASVQADLLTSVSNAKGRVVVTTFASNAARLQTLANVARLTGRKLCVAGRSLDRIIAVAKSCGYLQNFPPLLDFDGIMAVPANEAMIIATGGQGEPRAALARIATDQHPIKLDGGDTVIFSSRKIPGNEIAIGRIQNALAGKDVEMITESQAHIHVSGHPGRPELAAMYDWIRPEMLIPVHGERRHMAEQARLGAEHGIEKSIVQMNGDVIRIAPDGPVKLSEVRAGRLVLDGDVILPADGATMNERRKLLLNGHLSVGLAIGGSGKLVGAPEIRLQGVPIEEDRDQFLEQAAQALADVVKKSARKGSDLEALREAIRIGVRRVAVEWTGKKPIVDVTIVQVG
;
A
#
# COMPACT_ATOMS: atom_id res chain seq x y z
N MET A 1 -15.68 -7.66 -21.59
CA MET A 1 -17.18 -7.67 -21.49
C MET A 1 -17.64 -6.23 -21.57
N THR A 2 -18.40 -5.86 -22.57
CA THR A 2 -18.93 -4.50 -22.69
C THR A 2 -20.26 -4.44 -21.93
N PRO A 3 -20.45 -3.50 -20.96
CA PRO A 3 -21.69 -3.38 -20.20
C PRO A 3 -22.86 -3.09 -21.15
N GLY A 4 -23.87 -3.98 -21.16
CA GLY A 4 -25.09 -3.77 -21.94
C GLY A 4 -26.09 -2.85 -21.23
N ASP A 5 -27.37 -3.23 -21.27
CA ASP A 5 -28.44 -2.51 -20.52
C ASP A 5 -28.50 -2.99 -19.06
N GLU A 6 -27.36 -2.88 -18.39
CA GLU A 6 -27.11 -3.30 -16.98
C GLU A 6 -26.10 -2.38 -16.30
N LEU A 7 -26.09 -2.40 -14.97
CA LEU A 7 -25.13 -1.72 -14.12
C LEU A 7 -24.24 -2.77 -13.47
N LEU A 8 -22.94 -2.68 -13.74
CA LEU A 8 -21.93 -3.61 -13.28
C LEU A 8 -21.00 -2.97 -12.26
N PHE A 9 -20.49 -3.79 -11.34
CA PHE A 9 -19.39 -3.48 -10.44
C PHE A 9 -18.29 -4.54 -10.60
N LEU A 10 -17.04 -4.11 -10.63
CA LEU A 10 -15.87 -4.99 -10.71
C LEU A 10 -14.72 -4.35 -9.94
N ALA A 11 -14.25 -5.01 -8.88
CA ALA A 11 -13.01 -4.63 -8.21
C ALA A 11 -11.83 -5.36 -8.87
N LEU A 12 -10.75 -4.65 -9.19
CA LEU A 12 -9.47 -5.23 -9.56
C LEU A 12 -8.44 -5.10 -8.42
N GLY A 13 -8.77 -4.34 -7.39
CA GLY A 13 -8.04 -4.18 -6.15
C GLY A 13 -8.96 -3.76 -5.01
N GLY A 14 -8.58 -4.03 -3.73
CA GLY A 14 -9.35 -3.64 -2.54
C GLY A 14 -10.50 -4.58 -2.17
N SER A 15 -10.72 -5.69 -2.88
CA SER A 15 -11.71 -6.70 -2.52
C SER A 15 -11.06 -8.04 -2.22
N GLY A 16 -11.16 -8.46 -0.95
CA GLY A 16 -10.42 -9.60 -0.40
C GLY A 16 -9.05 -9.23 0.17
N GLU A 17 -8.73 -7.95 0.17
CA GLU A 17 -7.51 -7.34 0.70
C GLU A 17 -7.78 -5.91 1.20
N ILE A 18 -6.88 -5.36 2.00
CA ILE A 18 -6.88 -3.96 2.44
C ILE A 18 -5.84 -3.21 1.62
N GLY A 19 -6.22 -2.05 1.05
CA GLY A 19 -5.38 -1.24 0.17
C GLY A 19 -5.43 -1.65 -1.29
N MET A 20 -4.61 -1.02 -2.13
CA MET A 20 -4.54 -1.23 -3.59
C MET A 20 -5.93 -1.10 -4.26
N ASN A 21 -6.67 -0.06 -3.87
CA ASN A 21 -8.05 0.12 -4.31
C ASN A 21 -8.12 0.44 -5.80
N LEU A 22 -8.94 -0.31 -6.53
CA LEU A 22 -9.35 -0.07 -7.90
C LEU A 22 -10.73 -0.68 -8.12
N ASN A 23 -11.75 0.16 -8.29
CA ASN A 23 -13.11 -0.25 -8.51
C ASN A 23 -13.63 0.27 -9.84
N LEU A 24 -14.27 -0.57 -10.63
CA LEU A 24 -14.85 -0.24 -11.92
C LEU A 24 -16.37 -0.30 -11.86
N TYR A 25 -17.02 0.71 -12.44
CA TYR A 25 -18.46 0.72 -12.69
C TYR A 25 -18.72 0.70 -14.18
N GLY A 26 -19.55 -0.25 -14.63
CA GLY A 26 -19.89 -0.43 -16.03
C GLY A 26 -21.38 -0.16 -16.30
N CYS A 27 -21.70 0.68 -17.28
CA CYS A 27 -23.07 1.01 -17.65
C CYS A 27 -23.14 1.42 -19.13
N ARG A 28 -24.10 0.86 -19.89
CA ARG A 28 -24.37 1.23 -21.30
C ARG A 28 -23.13 1.30 -22.17
N GLY A 29 -22.28 0.28 -22.11
CA GLY A 29 -21.09 0.17 -22.93
C GLY A 29 -19.91 1.00 -22.46
N LYS A 30 -19.99 1.69 -21.32
CA LYS A 30 -18.94 2.55 -20.80
C LYS A 30 -18.54 2.13 -19.40
N TRP A 31 -17.28 2.39 -19.07
CA TRP A 31 -16.66 2.16 -17.77
C TRP A 31 -16.18 3.47 -17.15
N VAL A 32 -16.21 3.54 -15.84
CA VAL A 32 -15.49 4.52 -15.03
C VAL A 32 -14.71 3.79 -13.94
N MET A 33 -13.55 4.31 -13.62
CA MET A 33 -12.69 3.79 -12.55
C MET A 33 -12.80 4.69 -11.33
N VAL A 34 -12.89 4.08 -10.15
CA VAL A 34 -12.80 4.77 -8.86
C VAL A 34 -11.56 4.25 -8.15
N ASP A 35 -10.65 5.17 -7.89
CA ASP A 35 -9.32 4.97 -7.32
C ASP A 35 -8.37 4.10 -8.16
N LEU A 36 -7.07 4.30 -7.94
CA LEU A 36 -5.97 3.55 -8.55
C LEU A 36 -4.78 3.55 -7.58
N GLY A 37 -4.86 2.66 -6.60
CA GLY A 37 -3.99 2.64 -5.45
C GLY A 37 -2.89 1.59 -5.51
N VAL A 38 -2.01 1.64 -4.51
CA VAL A 38 -0.93 0.66 -4.31
C VAL A 38 -1.10 -0.07 -2.98
N THR A 39 -0.38 -1.17 -2.85
CA THR A 39 0.01 -1.74 -1.57
C THR A 39 1.54 -1.92 -1.52
N PHE A 40 2.08 -2.32 -0.38
CA PHE A 40 3.51 -2.42 -0.19
C PHE A 40 4.00 -3.86 -0.29
N GLY A 41 5.27 -4.02 -0.69
CA GLY A 41 5.91 -5.33 -0.77
C GLY A 41 6.04 -6.00 0.59
N ASP A 42 5.94 -7.31 0.60
CA ASP A 42 6.07 -8.18 1.75
C ASP A 42 7.25 -9.16 1.62
N ALA A 43 7.39 -10.08 2.57
CA ALA A 43 8.42 -11.11 2.55
C ALA A 43 8.35 -12.06 1.32
N MET A 44 7.19 -12.14 0.66
CA MET A 44 6.98 -12.95 -0.54
C MET A 44 7.36 -12.22 -1.83
N SER A 45 7.65 -10.92 -1.71
CA SER A 45 7.99 -10.01 -2.82
C SER A 45 9.39 -9.42 -2.64
N PRO A 46 10.47 -10.25 -2.68
CA PRO A 46 11.81 -9.82 -2.35
C PRO A 46 12.32 -8.71 -3.28
N GLY A 47 12.74 -7.58 -2.67
CA GLY A 47 13.27 -6.42 -3.38
C GLY A 47 12.22 -5.50 -4.01
N ILE A 48 10.93 -5.72 -3.71
CA ILE A 48 9.81 -4.92 -4.20
C ILE A 48 9.32 -3.99 -3.09
N ASP A 49 9.22 -2.72 -3.41
CA ASP A 49 8.66 -1.71 -2.50
C ASP A 49 7.16 -1.47 -2.76
N LEU A 50 6.70 -1.46 -4.03
CA LEU A 50 5.32 -1.16 -4.42
C LEU A 50 4.69 -2.30 -5.23
N ILE A 51 3.41 -2.54 -4.94
CA ILE A 51 2.54 -3.48 -5.64
C ILE A 51 1.29 -2.74 -6.10
N MET A 52 0.88 -2.96 -7.35
CA MET A 52 -0.24 -2.32 -8.01
C MET A 52 -1.24 -3.36 -8.54
N PRO A 53 -2.51 -2.99 -8.77
CA PRO A 53 -3.47 -3.88 -9.42
C PRO A 53 -3.08 -4.13 -10.89
N ASP A 54 -3.41 -5.32 -11.39
CA ASP A 54 -3.29 -5.66 -12.82
C ASP A 54 -4.46 -5.03 -13.58
N THR A 55 -4.15 -4.05 -14.42
CA THR A 55 -5.10 -3.26 -15.21
C THR A 55 -5.45 -3.88 -16.56
N ALA A 56 -4.92 -5.06 -16.90
CA ALA A 56 -5.07 -5.68 -18.22
C ALA A 56 -6.54 -5.76 -18.69
N PHE A 57 -7.49 -6.06 -17.79
CA PHE A 57 -8.92 -6.08 -18.16
C PHE A 57 -9.40 -4.73 -18.68
N ILE A 58 -9.07 -3.63 -18.00
CA ILE A 58 -9.57 -2.31 -18.41
C ILE A 58 -8.75 -1.73 -19.56
N GLU A 59 -7.49 -2.11 -19.71
CA GLU A 59 -6.68 -1.78 -20.88
C GLU A 59 -7.27 -2.37 -22.18
N GLU A 60 -7.78 -3.62 -22.13
CA GLU A 60 -8.50 -4.24 -23.25
C GLU A 60 -9.83 -3.51 -23.58
N HIS A 61 -10.31 -2.64 -22.68
CA HIS A 61 -11.54 -1.86 -22.80
C HIS A 61 -11.27 -0.35 -22.71
N ALA A 62 -10.03 0.09 -23.02
CA ALA A 62 -9.61 1.49 -22.86
C ALA A 62 -10.48 2.48 -23.64
N GLU A 63 -10.98 2.11 -24.83
CA GLU A 63 -11.88 2.95 -25.64
C GLU A 63 -13.24 3.21 -24.96
N ASP A 64 -13.62 2.36 -24.00
CA ASP A 64 -14.85 2.46 -23.24
C ASP A 64 -14.67 3.05 -21.85
N LEU A 65 -13.42 3.22 -21.38
CA LEU A 65 -13.11 3.89 -20.13
C LEU A 65 -13.23 5.41 -20.31
N LEU A 66 -14.02 6.06 -19.45
CA LEU A 66 -14.32 7.50 -19.56
C LEU A 66 -13.43 8.37 -18.69
N GLY A 67 -12.88 7.82 -17.61
CA GLY A 67 -12.05 8.55 -16.67
C GLY A 67 -11.83 7.80 -15.35
N ILE A 68 -10.94 8.35 -14.55
CA ILE A 68 -10.60 7.87 -13.21
C ILE A 68 -11.01 8.93 -12.19
N VAL A 69 -11.89 8.57 -11.26
CA VAL A 69 -12.38 9.45 -10.20
C VAL A 69 -11.71 9.03 -8.89
N LEU A 70 -11.01 9.95 -8.22
CA LEU A 70 -10.21 9.65 -7.04
C LEU A 70 -10.92 10.17 -5.79
N THR A 71 -11.12 9.29 -4.81
CA THR A 71 -11.87 9.60 -3.59
C THR A 71 -11.09 10.51 -2.65
N HIS A 72 -9.81 10.23 -2.44
CA HIS A 72 -8.92 10.99 -1.56
C HIS A 72 -7.44 10.66 -1.81
N GLY A 73 -6.53 11.35 -1.11
CA GLY A 73 -5.10 11.38 -1.41
C GLY A 73 -4.22 10.32 -0.73
N HIS A 74 -4.74 9.23 -0.19
CA HIS A 74 -3.92 8.13 0.35
C HIS A 74 -3.28 7.28 -0.75
N GLU A 75 -2.13 6.68 -0.44
CA GLU A 75 -1.35 5.88 -1.40
C GLU A 75 -2.11 4.66 -1.92
N ASP A 76 -2.91 4.04 -1.09
CA ASP A 76 -3.74 2.89 -1.47
C ASP A 76 -4.99 3.25 -2.31
N HIS A 77 -5.14 4.55 -2.64
CA HIS A 77 -6.15 5.11 -3.56
C HIS A 77 -5.56 5.83 -4.76
N ILE A 78 -4.37 6.46 -4.64
CA ILE A 78 -3.77 7.23 -5.74
C ILE A 78 -2.35 6.77 -6.12
N GLY A 79 -1.76 5.85 -5.34
CA GLY A 79 -0.34 5.54 -5.46
C GLY A 79 0.09 4.91 -6.77
N ALA A 80 -0.81 4.23 -7.49
CA ALA A 80 -0.51 3.64 -8.79
C ALA A 80 -0.76 4.59 -9.97
N VAL A 81 -1.39 5.75 -9.74
CA VAL A 81 -1.66 6.75 -10.80
C VAL A 81 -0.40 7.14 -11.58
N PRO A 82 0.76 7.45 -10.96
CA PRO A 82 1.97 7.83 -11.70
C PRO A 82 2.52 6.73 -12.60
N TYR A 83 2.14 5.49 -12.37
CA TYR A 83 2.70 4.32 -13.05
C TYR A 83 1.77 3.72 -14.11
N LEU A 84 0.45 3.83 -13.92
CA LEU A 84 -0.53 3.14 -14.76
C LEU A 84 -1.49 4.08 -15.52
N ALA A 85 -1.71 5.31 -15.04
CA ALA A 85 -2.76 6.16 -15.62
C ALA A 85 -2.41 6.66 -17.05
N ALA A 86 -1.13 6.83 -17.37
CA ALA A 86 -0.72 7.27 -18.70
C ALA A 86 -1.08 6.24 -19.78
N ASP A 87 -0.94 4.95 -19.48
CA ASP A 87 -1.27 3.86 -20.41
C ASP A 87 -2.78 3.71 -20.62
N LEU A 88 -3.58 4.11 -19.65
CA LEU A 88 -5.05 4.14 -19.75
C LEU A 88 -5.57 5.31 -20.60
N GLY A 89 -4.81 6.39 -20.73
CA GLY A 89 -5.07 7.51 -21.64
C GLY A 89 -6.36 8.28 -21.39
N VAL A 90 -6.87 8.30 -20.16
CA VAL A 90 -8.12 8.95 -19.77
C VAL A 90 -7.90 10.04 -18.71
N PRO A 91 -8.79 11.05 -18.62
CA PRO A 91 -8.68 12.13 -17.63
C PRO A 91 -8.88 11.61 -16.20
N LEU A 92 -8.18 12.28 -15.26
CA LEU A 92 -8.34 12.11 -13.82
C LEU A 92 -9.27 13.21 -13.27
N TYR A 93 -10.04 12.84 -12.26
CA TYR A 93 -10.93 13.74 -11.52
C TYR A 93 -10.60 13.64 -10.03
N ALA A 94 -10.23 14.74 -9.40
CA ALA A 94 -9.81 14.77 -8.01
C ALA A 94 -10.16 16.09 -7.34
N THR A 95 -10.30 16.07 -6.03
CA THR A 95 -10.44 17.29 -5.23
C THR A 95 -9.10 18.05 -5.12
N PRO A 96 -9.09 19.35 -4.73
CA PRO A 96 -7.89 20.18 -4.75
C PRO A 96 -6.68 19.58 -4.00
N PHE A 97 -6.90 19.01 -2.81
CA PHE A 97 -5.83 18.44 -2.01
C PHE A 97 -5.25 17.17 -2.68
N THR A 98 -6.11 16.27 -3.13
CA THR A 98 -5.70 15.04 -3.86
C THR A 98 -4.96 15.41 -5.15
N ALA A 99 -5.48 16.38 -5.90
CA ALA A 99 -4.83 16.90 -7.10
C ALA A 99 -3.45 17.53 -6.80
N GLY A 100 -3.32 18.23 -5.67
CA GLY A 100 -2.04 18.79 -5.24
C GLY A 100 -0.98 17.73 -4.96
N LEU A 101 -1.37 16.62 -4.34
CA LEU A 101 -0.48 15.48 -4.12
C LEU A 101 -0.08 14.79 -5.44
N LEU A 102 -1.05 14.60 -6.34
CA LEU A 102 -0.81 13.99 -7.64
C LEU A 102 0.13 14.82 -8.50
N LYS A 103 -0.05 16.14 -8.57
CA LYS A 103 0.85 17.03 -9.32
C LYS A 103 2.31 16.81 -8.93
N GLY A 104 2.61 16.71 -7.63
CA GLY A 104 3.96 16.44 -7.17
C GLY A 104 4.48 15.07 -7.61
N LYS A 105 3.64 14.04 -7.60
CA LYS A 105 4.00 12.69 -8.03
C LYS A 105 4.20 12.60 -9.56
N LEU A 106 3.30 13.21 -10.32
CA LEU A 106 3.39 13.25 -11.79
C LEU A 106 4.63 14.01 -12.26
N ALA A 107 4.99 15.11 -11.55
CA ALA A 107 6.21 15.86 -11.82
C ALA A 107 7.49 15.02 -11.58
N GLU A 108 7.52 14.21 -10.53
CA GLU A 108 8.64 13.28 -10.25
C GLU A 108 8.85 12.27 -11.37
N GLU A 109 7.78 11.84 -12.05
CA GLU A 109 7.80 10.88 -13.16
C GLU A 109 7.81 11.55 -14.55
N GLY A 110 7.73 12.89 -14.62
CA GLY A 110 7.71 13.64 -15.89
C GLY A 110 6.44 13.45 -16.71
N LEU A 111 5.30 13.21 -16.04
CA LEU A 111 4.00 12.89 -16.66
C LEU A 111 2.98 14.04 -16.61
N GLU A 112 3.37 15.23 -16.14
CA GLU A 112 2.47 16.36 -15.91
C GLU A 112 1.71 16.82 -17.17
N GLU A 113 2.34 16.73 -18.34
CA GLU A 113 1.73 17.12 -19.63
C GLU A 113 1.01 15.94 -20.32
N GLN A 114 1.16 14.71 -19.83
CA GLN A 114 0.59 13.52 -20.46
C GLN A 114 -0.77 13.14 -19.86
N ILE A 115 -1.03 13.55 -18.63
CA ILE A 115 -2.23 13.17 -17.89
C ILE A 115 -3.08 14.42 -17.62
N GLU A 116 -4.29 14.42 -18.17
CA GLU A 116 -5.26 15.48 -17.90
C GLU A 116 -5.82 15.31 -16.47
N LEU A 117 -5.61 16.33 -15.61
CA LEU A 117 -6.07 16.33 -14.23
C LEU A 117 -7.13 17.42 -14.02
N ASN A 118 -8.39 16.99 -13.88
CA ASN A 118 -9.53 17.85 -13.61
C ASN A 118 -9.71 18.02 -12.11
N ILE A 119 -9.68 19.26 -11.62
CA ILE A 119 -9.86 19.59 -10.21
C ILE A 119 -11.33 19.94 -9.98
N ILE A 120 -12.01 19.16 -9.13
CA ILE A 120 -13.43 19.29 -8.85
C ILE A 120 -13.63 19.90 -7.47
N GLY A 121 -14.44 20.95 -7.37
CA GLY A 121 -14.81 21.57 -6.10
C GLY A 121 -15.79 20.73 -5.27
N GLU A 122 -15.89 21.01 -3.97
CA GLU A 122 -16.71 20.22 -3.03
C GLU A 122 -18.19 20.12 -3.43
N ASP A 123 -18.78 21.18 -3.99
CA ASP A 123 -20.20 21.22 -4.40
C ASP A 123 -20.41 21.00 -5.90
N GLU A 124 -19.37 20.65 -6.62
CA GLU A 124 -19.41 20.53 -8.07
C GLU A 124 -19.85 19.12 -8.47
N ALA A 125 -20.87 19.05 -9.34
CA ALA A 125 -21.29 17.82 -9.99
C ALA A 125 -20.76 17.77 -11.42
N PHE A 126 -20.33 16.60 -11.88
CA PHE A 126 -19.84 16.38 -13.23
C PHE A 126 -20.37 15.10 -13.83
N GLN A 127 -20.29 14.99 -15.16
CA GLN A 127 -20.87 13.88 -15.91
C GLN A 127 -19.81 13.15 -16.73
N LEU A 128 -19.79 11.81 -16.61
CA LEU A 128 -18.98 10.93 -17.44
C LEU A 128 -19.89 9.92 -18.14
N GLY A 129 -20.26 10.20 -19.37
CA GLY A 129 -21.21 9.37 -20.13
C GLY A 129 -22.52 9.11 -19.36
N PRO A 130 -22.87 7.85 -19.04
CA PRO A 130 -24.08 7.53 -18.30
C PRO A 130 -23.98 7.76 -16.77
N PHE A 131 -22.82 8.20 -16.25
CA PHE A 131 -22.57 8.37 -14.83
C PHE A 131 -22.52 9.85 -14.46
N GLY A 132 -23.36 10.28 -13.50
CA GLY A 132 -23.25 11.57 -12.83
C GLY A 132 -22.46 11.39 -11.52
N PHE A 133 -21.54 12.29 -11.23
CA PHE A 133 -20.72 12.24 -10.02
C PHE A 133 -20.89 13.49 -9.18
N ARG A 134 -20.89 13.31 -7.87
CA ARG A 134 -20.71 14.38 -6.88
C ARG A 134 -19.89 13.84 -5.71
N TYR A 135 -18.88 14.62 -5.30
CA TYR A 135 -18.17 14.37 -4.06
C TYR A 135 -19.06 14.68 -2.86
N PHE A 136 -18.99 13.84 -1.85
CA PHE A 136 -19.67 14.03 -0.58
C PHE A 136 -18.64 13.93 0.54
N PRO A 137 -18.34 15.04 1.26
CA PRO A 137 -17.32 15.04 2.29
C PRO A 137 -17.64 14.03 3.41
N LEU A 138 -16.68 13.17 3.72
CA LEU A 138 -16.67 12.29 4.88
C LEU A 138 -15.36 12.49 5.64
N ALA A 139 -15.43 12.50 6.97
CA ALA A 139 -14.22 12.63 7.77
C ALA A 139 -13.32 11.41 7.57
N HIS A 140 -12.02 11.67 7.47
CA HIS A 140 -10.97 10.67 7.43
C HIS A 140 -9.70 11.22 8.11
N SER A 141 -8.56 10.54 7.97
CA SER A 141 -7.27 11.01 8.52
C SER A 141 -6.55 12.04 7.63
N ILE A 142 -7.03 12.26 6.43
CA ILE A 142 -6.46 13.17 5.41
C ILE A 142 -7.52 14.22 5.01
N PRO A 143 -7.12 15.44 4.59
CA PRO A 143 -8.06 16.42 4.05
C PRO A 143 -8.82 15.89 2.84
N GLU A 144 -10.06 16.35 2.69
CA GLU A 144 -10.91 16.02 1.56
C GLU A 144 -11.10 14.51 1.37
N GLY A 145 -11.32 13.77 2.50
CA GLY A 145 -11.90 12.45 2.44
C GLY A 145 -13.31 12.55 1.88
N ASN A 146 -13.62 11.76 0.85
CA ASN A 146 -14.90 11.85 0.18
C ASN A 146 -15.51 10.49 -0.13
N ALA A 147 -16.83 10.41 0.08
CA ALA A 147 -17.64 9.47 -0.65
C ALA A 147 -17.98 10.01 -2.04
N LEU A 148 -18.37 9.13 -2.94
CA LEU A 148 -18.90 9.47 -4.26
C LEU A 148 -20.40 9.12 -4.32
N LEU A 149 -21.24 10.10 -4.61
CA LEU A 149 -22.60 9.85 -5.05
C LEU A 149 -22.57 9.67 -6.56
N ILE A 150 -22.83 8.45 -7.03
CA ILE A 150 -22.79 8.07 -8.44
C ILE A 150 -24.21 7.88 -8.93
N GLU A 151 -24.69 8.77 -9.77
CA GLU A 151 -26.01 8.68 -10.40
C GLU A 151 -25.91 7.89 -11.71
N THR A 152 -26.81 6.92 -11.88
CA THR A 152 -26.87 6.08 -13.09
C THR A 152 -28.32 5.97 -13.57
N PRO A 153 -28.58 5.52 -14.80
CA PRO A 153 -29.93 5.24 -15.28
C PRO A 153 -30.68 4.16 -14.48
N PHE A 154 -29.97 3.37 -13.66
CA PHE A 154 -30.53 2.28 -12.85
C PHE A 154 -30.77 2.66 -11.39
N GLY A 155 -30.23 3.77 -10.93
CA GLY A 155 -30.31 4.25 -9.55
C GLY A 155 -28.99 4.83 -9.07
N ARG A 156 -28.95 5.22 -7.80
CA ARG A 156 -27.81 5.85 -7.15
C ARG A 156 -26.95 4.84 -6.43
N ILE A 157 -25.63 5.01 -6.54
CA ILE A 157 -24.65 4.29 -5.74
C ILE A 157 -24.02 5.29 -4.78
N PHE A 158 -23.87 4.91 -3.52
CA PHE A 158 -23.05 5.63 -2.56
C PHE A 158 -21.78 4.83 -2.29
N HIS A 159 -20.66 5.28 -2.85
CA HIS A 159 -19.34 4.68 -2.68
C HIS A 159 -18.59 5.47 -1.61
N THR A 160 -18.35 4.89 -0.44
CA THR A 160 -17.88 5.65 0.72
C THR A 160 -16.44 6.14 0.59
N GLY A 161 -15.59 5.47 -0.21
CA GLY A 161 -14.16 5.57 0.01
C GLY A 161 -13.82 5.16 1.44
N ASP A 162 -12.71 5.66 1.97
CA ASP A 162 -12.32 5.50 3.36
C ASP A 162 -12.95 6.60 4.22
N TRP A 163 -13.51 6.22 5.35
CA TRP A 163 -14.29 7.16 6.12
C TRP A 163 -14.35 6.84 7.62
N LYS A 164 -14.77 7.82 8.39
CA LYS A 164 -15.27 7.69 9.77
C LYS A 164 -16.31 8.76 10.06
N LEU A 165 -17.01 8.65 11.18
CA LEU A 165 -17.76 9.76 11.74
C LEU A 165 -16.89 10.51 12.75
N ASP A 166 -16.77 11.82 12.59
CA ASP A 166 -16.05 12.67 13.53
C ASP A 166 -16.84 13.98 13.69
N GLU A 167 -17.39 14.17 14.88
CA GLU A 167 -18.18 15.36 15.19
C GLU A 167 -17.32 16.62 15.37
N GLU A 168 -16.02 16.43 15.68
CA GLU A 168 -15.05 17.53 15.89
C GLU A 168 -13.77 17.26 15.07
N PRO A 169 -13.86 17.18 13.73
CA PRO A 169 -12.69 16.94 12.90
C PRO A 169 -11.70 18.09 13.03
N GLN A 170 -10.40 17.79 13.15
CA GLN A 170 -9.36 18.80 13.21
C GLN A 170 -9.08 19.46 11.85
N ILE A 171 -9.51 18.80 10.77
CA ILE A 171 -9.42 19.29 9.39
C ILE A 171 -10.70 18.88 8.66
N GLY A 172 -11.20 19.78 7.80
CA GLY A 172 -12.44 19.59 7.05
C GLY A 172 -13.67 19.97 7.87
N VAL A 173 -14.83 19.52 7.41
CA VAL A 173 -16.13 19.79 8.03
C VAL A 173 -16.72 18.50 8.60
N PRO A 174 -17.46 18.55 9.71
CA PRO A 174 -18.14 17.38 10.23
C PRO A 174 -19.27 16.98 9.28
N THR A 175 -19.41 15.68 9.01
CA THR A 175 -20.55 15.13 8.28
C THR A 175 -21.70 14.87 9.25
N THR A 176 -22.88 15.38 8.93
CA THR A 176 -24.03 15.25 9.80
C THR A 176 -24.91 14.05 9.43
N ALA A 177 -25.61 13.51 10.43
CA ALA A 177 -26.61 12.48 10.21
C ALA A 177 -27.77 12.95 9.28
N GLU A 178 -28.08 14.25 9.31
CA GLU A 178 -29.12 14.85 8.47
C GLU A 178 -28.75 14.83 7.00
N GLU A 179 -27.51 15.16 6.65
CA GLU A 179 -26.99 15.11 5.27
C GLU A 179 -27.03 13.68 4.71
N LEU A 180 -26.57 12.70 5.50
CA LEU A 180 -26.61 11.30 5.08
C LEU A 180 -28.03 10.76 4.96
N ARG A 181 -28.94 11.11 5.87
CA ARG A 181 -30.36 10.77 5.75
C ARG A 181 -31.00 11.39 4.51
N ALA A 182 -30.65 12.64 4.18
CA ALA A 182 -31.17 13.29 2.98
C ALA A 182 -30.75 12.57 1.69
N ILE A 183 -29.55 11.96 1.66
CA ILE A 183 -29.14 11.06 0.56
C ILE A 183 -30.01 9.79 0.58
N GLY A 184 -30.18 9.16 1.73
CA GLY A 184 -31.00 7.97 1.90
C GLY A 184 -32.46 8.19 1.50
N ASP A 185 -33.04 9.36 1.83
CA ASP A 185 -34.43 9.74 1.45
C ASP A 185 -34.62 9.85 -0.06
N GLN A 186 -33.57 10.10 -0.81
CA GLN A 186 -33.59 10.13 -2.28
C GLN A 186 -33.50 8.73 -2.92
N GLY A 187 -33.28 7.69 -2.11
CA GLY A 187 -33.11 6.30 -2.54
C GLY A 187 -31.67 5.99 -2.99
N VAL A 188 -31.06 4.97 -2.39
CA VAL A 188 -29.74 4.46 -2.73
C VAL A 188 -29.85 2.99 -3.11
N LEU A 189 -29.54 2.67 -4.37
CA LEU A 189 -29.58 1.32 -4.89
C LEU A 189 -28.48 0.44 -4.26
N ALA A 190 -27.25 0.96 -4.20
CA ALA A 190 -26.13 0.21 -3.63
C ALA A 190 -25.26 1.11 -2.75
N LEU A 191 -24.87 0.58 -1.59
CA LEU A 191 -23.82 1.12 -0.73
C LEU A 191 -22.56 0.29 -0.93
N VAL A 192 -21.53 0.89 -1.55
CA VAL A 192 -20.18 0.30 -1.65
C VAL A 192 -19.35 0.88 -0.50
N CYS A 193 -18.97 0.03 0.46
CA CYS A 193 -18.57 0.51 1.78
C CYS A 193 -17.27 -0.15 2.29
N ASP A 194 -16.38 0.68 2.82
CA ASP A 194 -15.17 0.30 3.56
C ASP A 194 -15.49 -0.69 4.69
N SER A 195 -14.75 -1.79 4.75
CA SER A 195 -14.92 -2.87 5.75
C SER A 195 -13.73 -3.05 6.70
N THR A 196 -12.71 -2.20 6.59
CA THR A 196 -11.41 -2.34 7.28
C THR A 196 -11.54 -2.60 8.78
N ASN A 197 -12.42 -1.88 9.46
CA ASN A 197 -12.53 -1.93 10.93
C ASN A 197 -13.84 -2.58 11.44
N VAL A 198 -14.53 -3.35 10.64
CA VAL A 198 -15.82 -3.99 11.00
C VAL A 198 -15.77 -4.84 12.28
N PHE A 199 -14.59 -5.35 12.68
CA PHE A 199 -14.42 -6.09 13.94
C PHE A 199 -14.26 -5.19 15.17
N ASN A 200 -14.02 -3.88 14.98
CA ASN A 200 -13.93 -2.94 16.09
C ASN A 200 -15.33 -2.64 16.63
N LYS A 201 -15.57 -3.01 17.89
CA LYS A 201 -16.87 -2.82 18.56
C LYS A 201 -17.10 -1.39 19.06
N GLU A 202 -16.03 -0.61 19.15
CA GLU A 202 -16.04 0.78 19.58
C GLU A 202 -16.04 1.70 18.34
N PRO A 203 -16.53 2.93 18.45
CA PRO A 203 -16.38 3.92 17.38
C PRO A 203 -14.90 4.24 17.13
N SER A 204 -14.60 4.79 15.96
CA SER A 204 -13.25 5.18 15.55
C SER A 204 -12.62 6.23 16.47
N GLY A 205 -13.46 7.07 17.09
CA GLY A 205 -13.07 8.20 17.93
C GLY A 205 -12.77 9.48 17.15
N SER A 206 -12.83 10.62 17.84
CA SER A 206 -12.50 11.93 17.27
C SER A 206 -11.00 12.21 17.33
N GLU A 207 -10.44 12.83 16.30
CA GLU A 207 -9.05 13.30 16.32
C GLU A 207 -8.83 14.37 17.42
N ALA A 208 -9.87 15.15 17.79
CA ALA A 208 -9.82 16.08 18.91
C ALA A 208 -9.53 15.40 20.24
N SER A 209 -10.02 14.18 20.46
CA SER A 209 -9.83 13.44 21.71
C SER A 209 -8.37 13.08 21.98
N VAL A 210 -7.56 12.96 20.94
CA VAL A 210 -6.13 12.60 21.04
C VAL A 210 -5.28 13.76 21.54
N GLN A 211 -5.72 15.00 21.33
CA GLN A 211 -4.93 16.19 21.66
C GLN A 211 -4.63 16.30 23.15
N ALA A 212 -5.56 15.94 24.03
CA ALA A 212 -5.40 16.06 25.48
C ALA A 212 -4.27 15.18 26.01
N ASP A 213 -4.25 13.91 25.60
CA ASP A 213 -3.23 12.94 26.03
C ASP A 213 -1.87 13.22 25.39
N LEU A 214 -1.84 13.66 24.13
CA LEU A 214 -0.61 14.13 23.48
C LEU A 214 -0.05 15.36 24.20
N LEU A 215 -0.89 16.35 24.55
CA LEU A 215 -0.48 17.53 25.30
C LEU A 215 0.10 17.15 26.66
N THR A 216 -0.55 16.24 27.38
CA THR A 216 -0.09 15.73 28.68
C THR A 216 1.26 15.02 28.54
N SER A 217 1.38 14.12 27.56
CA SER A 217 2.61 13.36 27.31
C SER A 217 3.78 14.28 26.95
N VAL A 218 3.57 15.25 26.07
CA VAL A 218 4.59 16.20 25.65
C VAL A 218 4.97 17.18 26.78
N SER A 219 4.00 17.62 27.59
CA SER A 219 4.25 18.52 28.73
C SER A 219 5.08 17.85 29.81
N ASN A 220 4.89 16.55 30.05
CA ASN A 220 5.62 15.79 31.07
C ASN A 220 7.04 15.39 30.64
N ALA A 221 7.31 15.39 29.35
CA ALA A 221 8.61 15.03 28.80
C ALA A 221 9.69 16.06 29.14
N LYS A 222 10.80 15.60 29.73
CA LYS A 222 11.90 16.45 30.22
C LYS A 222 12.93 16.77 29.15
N GLY A 223 13.10 15.87 28.18
CA GLY A 223 14.01 16.00 27.04
C GLY A 223 13.31 16.40 25.75
N ARG A 224 13.95 16.07 24.62
CA ARG A 224 13.36 16.17 23.29
C ARG A 224 12.19 15.23 23.15
N VAL A 225 11.20 15.63 22.38
CA VAL A 225 10.08 14.76 22.05
C VAL A 225 10.09 14.47 20.57
N VAL A 226 10.09 13.20 20.20
CA VAL A 226 9.81 12.75 18.82
C VAL A 226 8.45 12.11 18.79
N VAL A 227 7.56 12.60 17.94
CA VAL A 227 6.25 11.97 17.71
C VAL A 227 6.27 11.34 16.31
N THR A 228 6.07 10.04 16.25
CA THR A 228 5.93 9.36 14.96
C THR A 228 4.46 9.15 14.60
N THR A 229 4.13 9.44 13.36
CA THR A 229 2.77 9.31 12.82
C THR A 229 2.83 8.95 11.34
N PHE A 230 1.69 8.54 10.75
CA PHE A 230 1.55 8.46 9.32
C PHE A 230 1.70 9.85 8.69
N ALA A 231 2.53 9.95 7.67
CA ALA A 231 2.77 11.24 7.02
C ALA A 231 1.50 11.85 6.42
N SER A 232 0.60 11.00 5.91
CA SER A 232 -0.68 11.38 5.32
C SER A 232 -1.71 11.87 6.34
N ASN A 233 -1.52 11.62 7.65
CA ASN A 233 -2.47 12.06 8.68
C ASN A 233 -2.30 13.56 8.99
N ALA A 234 -2.84 14.40 8.10
CA ALA A 234 -2.77 15.85 8.25
C ALA A 234 -3.58 16.36 9.47
N ALA A 235 -4.63 15.66 9.88
CA ALA A 235 -5.36 15.98 11.10
C ALA A 235 -4.46 15.83 12.34
N ARG A 236 -3.65 14.75 12.40
CA ARG A 236 -2.65 14.56 13.45
C ARG A 236 -1.54 15.63 13.40
N LEU A 237 -1.12 16.05 12.19
CA LEU A 237 -0.15 17.14 12.05
C LEU A 237 -0.71 18.45 12.63
N GLN A 238 -1.99 18.75 12.42
CA GLN A 238 -2.63 19.91 13.03
C GLN A 238 -2.67 19.81 14.57
N THR A 239 -3.04 18.63 15.09
CA THR A 239 -3.03 18.34 16.52
C THR A 239 -1.62 18.53 17.12
N LEU A 240 -0.59 17.99 16.47
CA LEU A 240 0.80 18.11 16.93
C LEU A 240 1.33 19.54 16.86
N ALA A 241 0.93 20.32 15.84
CA ALA A 241 1.24 21.74 15.75
C ALA A 241 0.62 22.53 16.91
N ASN A 242 -0.63 22.22 17.28
CA ASN A 242 -1.31 22.80 18.44
C ASN A 242 -0.59 22.43 19.76
N VAL A 243 -0.20 21.18 19.93
CA VAL A 243 0.54 20.69 21.09
C VAL A 243 1.90 21.39 21.22
N ALA A 244 2.66 21.53 20.12
CA ALA A 244 3.93 22.24 20.10
C ALA A 244 3.76 23.70 20.56
N ARG A 245 2.72 24.39 20.03
CA ARG A 245 2.40 25.79 20.43
C ARG A 245 2.01 25.90 21.90
N LEU A 246 1.16 24.99 22.41
CA LEU A 246 0.69 25.01 23.79
C LEU A 246 1.80 24.71 24.79
N THR A 247 2.77 23.88 24.43
CA THR A 247 3.93 23.53 25.26
C THR A 247 5.13 24.47 25.06
N GLY A 248 5.04 25.41 24.12
CA GLY A 248 6.13 26.35 23.79
C GLY A 248 7.31 25.68 23.08
N ARG A 249 7.17 24.44 22.61
CA ARG A 249 8.25 23.70 21.93
C ARG A 249 8.41 24.17 20.50
N LYS A 250 9.66 24.25 20.04
CA LYS A 250 10.02 24.48 18.64
C LYS A 250 9.79 23.18 17.86
N LEU A 251 9.35 23.32 16.62
CA LEU A 251 8.95 22.19 15.80
C LEU A 251 9.93 21.95 14.64
N CYS A 252 10.24 20.68 14.40
CA CYS A 252 10.95 20.19 13.22
C CYS A 252 10.20 19.00 12.63
N VAL A 253 10.34 18.78 11.33
CA VAL A 253 9.76 17.61 10.63
C VAL A 253 10.91 16.77 10.06
N ALA A 254 10.83 15.46 10.22
CA ALA A 254 11.80 14.52 9.70
C ALA A 254 11.12 13.48 8.80
N GLY A 255 11.14 13.72 7.49
CA GLY A 255 10.55 12.87 6.45
C GLY A 255 10.02 13.65 5.27
N ARG A 256 10.49 13.35 4.05
CA ARG A 256 10.09 14.04 2.81
C ARG A 256 8.59 14.02 2.55
N SER A 257 7.93 12.92 2.89
CA SER A 257 6.47 12.81 2.76
C SER A 257 5.70 13.77 3.68
N LEU A 258 6.23 14.03 4.89
CA LEU A 258 5.67 15.03 5.80
C LEU A 258 5.80 16.45 5.21
N ASP A 259 6.98 16.80 4.66
CA ASP A 259 7.21 18.10 4.02
C ASP A 259 6.23 18.30 2.87
N ARG A 260 6.04 17.28 2.02
CA ARG A 260 5.09 17.31 0.89
C ARG A 260 3.65 17.52 1.36
N ILE A 261 3.18 16.72 2.32
CA ILE A 261 1.81 16.83 2.86
C ILE A 261 1.57 18.20 3.46
N ILE A 262 2.51 18.74 4.25
CA ILE A 262 2.39 20.08 4.85
C ILE A 262 2.34 21.16 3.76
N ALA A 263 3.17 21.08 2.73
CA ALA A 263 3.21 22.05 1.65
C ALA A 263 1.88 22.06 0.86
N VAL A 264 1.38 20.88 0.47
CA VAL A 264 0.10 20.75 -0.25
C VAL A 264 -1.07 21.18 0.63
N ALA A 265 -1.11 20.77 1.91
CA ALA A 265 -2.15 21.19 2.84
C ALA A 265 -2.22 22.71 2.98
N LYS A 266 -1.07 23.37 3.11
CA LYS A 266 -1.02 24.85 3.16
C LYS A 266 -1.49 25.51 1.86
N SER A 267 -1.14 24.97 0.71
CA SER A 267 -1.57 25.50 -0.59
C SER A 267 -3.08 25.38 -0.82
N CYS A 268 -3.71 24.37 -0.21
CA CYS A 268 -5.17 24.15 -0.27
C CYS A 268 -5.94 24.82 0.89
N GLY A 269 -5.29 25.66 1.70
CA GLY A 269 -5.96 26.40 2.77
C GLY A 269 -5.99 25.67 4.13
N TYR A 270 -5.45 24.47 4.21
CA TYR A 270 -5.30 23.72 5.47
C TYR A 270 -4.00 24.10 6.19
N LEU A 271 -3.84 23.72 7.45
CA LEU A 271 -2.62 23.95 8.25
C LEU A 271 -2.11 25.40 8.23
N GLN A 272 -2.99 26.41 8.10
CA GLN A 272 -2.60 27.82 7.97
C GLN A 272 -1.86 28.37 9.20
N ASN A 273 -2.16 27.84 10.40
CA ASN A 273 -1.53 28.23 11.66
C ASN A 273 -0.42 27.27 12.08
N PHE A 274 0.13 26.49 11.13
CA PHE A 274 1.23 25.56 11.41
C PHE A 274 2.49 26.35 11.82
N PRO A 275 3.18 25.99 12.94
CA PRO A 275 4.32 26.75 13.41
C PRO A 275 5.46 26.78 12.37
N PRO A 276 6.34 27.80 12.43
CA PRO A 276 7.59 27.76 11.67
C PRO A 276 8.40 26.54 12.04
N LEU A 277 8.93 25.85 11.02
CA LEU A 277 9.78 24.69 11.18
C LEU A 277 11.25 25.09 11.29
N LEU A 278 11.96 24.48 12.22
CA LEU A 278 13.41 24.51 12.26
C LEU A 278 13.96 23.38 11.38
N ASP A 279 15.13 23.61 10.81
CA ASP A 279 15.93 22.55 10.21
C ASP A 279 16.55 21.62 11.29
N PHE A 280 17.29 20.60 10.86
CA PHE A 280 17.86 19.61 11.78
C PHE A 280 18.92 20.20 12.71
N ASP A 281 19.73 21.14 12.23
CA ASP A 281 20.75 21.81 13.03
C ASP A 281 20.10 22.76 14.04
N GLY A 282 19.09 23.52 13.60
CA GLY A 282 18.33 24.42 14.44
C GLY A 282 17.60 23.72 15.56
N ILE A 283 16.93 22.57 15.30
CA ILE A 283 16.21 21.83 16.36
C ILE A 283 17.17 21.17 17.34
N MET A 284 18.37 20.77 16.91
CA MET A 284 19.38 20.21 17.79
C MET A 284 20.11 21.27 18.63
N ALA A 285 20.08 22.53 18.20
CA ALA A 285 20.68 23.65 18.90
C ALA A 285 19.80 24.23 20.03
N VAL A 286 18.47 24.00 20.00
CA VAL A 286 17.59 24.45 21.10
C VAL A 286 17.70 23.53 22.31
N PRO A 287 17.36 24.01 23.54
CA PRO A 287 17.30 23.16 24.73
C PRO A 287 16.41 21.94 24.49
N ALA A 288 16.84 20.78 25.00
CA ALA A 288 16.13 19.52 24.75
C ALA A 288 14.63 19.56 25.13
N ASN A 289 14.31 20.20 26.24
CA ASN A 289 12.93 20.36 26.69
C ASN A 289 12.10 21.38 25.87
N GLU A 290 12.71 22.09 24.92
CA GLU A 290 12.03 22.99 24.00
C GLU A 290 11.93 22.43 22.57
N ALA A 291 12.44 21.22 22.34
CA ALA A 291 12.45 20.59 21.02
C ALA A 291 11.31 19.57 20.88
N MET A 292 10.59 19.63 19.74
CA MET A 292 9.62 18.62 19.30
C MET A 292 9.85 18.30 17.83
N ILE A 293 9.89 17.02 17.49
CA ILE A 293 10.15 16.52 16.15
C ILE A 293 8.97 15.64 15.72
N ILE A 294 8.40 15.87 14.55
CA ILE A 294 7.46 14.93 13.93
C ILE A 294 8.25 14.08 12.93
N ALA A 295 8.18 12.76 13.06
CA ALA A 295 8.99 11.86 12.25
C ALA A 295 8.15 10.77 11.56
N THR A 296 8.53 10.39 10.34
CA THR A 296 8.04 9.17 9.70
C THR A 296 8.68 7.93 10.31
N GLY A 297 8.06 6.76 10.13
CA GLY A 297 8.65 5.49 10.57
C GLY A 297 7.91 4.80 11.71
N GLY A 298 6.63 5.15 11.94
CA GLY A 298 5.79 4.54 12.98
C GLY A 298 5.48 3.07 12.75
N GLN A 299 5.64 2.57 11.54
CA GLN A 299 5.41 1.18 11.16
C GLN A 299 6.70 0.36 11.06
N GLY A 300 7.85 0.93 11.42
CA GLY A 300 9.11 0.22 11.40
C GLY A 300 9.81 0.21 10.04
N GLU A 301 9.43 1.09 9.12
CA GLU A 301 10.01 1.21 7.79
C GLU A 301 11.52 1.51 7.89
N PRO A 302 12.40 0.66 7.31
CA PRO A 302 13.84 0.74 7.55
C PRO A 302 14.50 2.04 7.06
N ARG A 303 13.93 2.65 6.01
CA ARG A 303 14.45 3.89 5.41
C ARG A 303 13.83 5.17 5.98
N ALA A 304 12.81 5.04 6.85
CA ALA A 304 12.12 6.18 7.44
C ALA A 304 12.99 6.90 8.49
N ALA A 305 12.59 8.13 8.82
CA ALA A 305 13.37 8.99 9.70
C ALA A 305 13.58 8.38 11.09
N LEU A 306 12.54 7.81 11.71
CA LEU A 306 12.66 7.24 13.07
C LEU A 306 13.64 6.06 13.12
N ALA A 307 13.63 5.16 12.14
CA ALA A 307 14.57 4.04 12.09
C ALA A 307 16.03 4.54 12.01
N ARG A 308 16.28 5.57 11.21
CA ARG A 308 17.61 6.20 11.09
C ARG A 308 18.01 6.98 12.34
N ILE A 309 17.07 7.65 13.00
CA ILE A 309 17.29 8.33 14.30
C ILE A 309 17.65 7.31 15.36
N ALA A 310 16.90 6.22 15.47
CA ALA A 310 17.14 5.16 16.46
C ALA A 310 18.51 4.50 16.31
N THR A 311 19.05 4.43 15.06
CA THR A 311 20.34 3.81 14.74
C THR A 311 21.49 4.79 14.50
N ASP A 312 21.36 6.06 14.90
CA ASP A 312 22.36 7.12 14.72
C ASP A 312 22.76 7.42 13.27
N GLN A 313 21.90 7.10 12.32
CA GLN A 313 22.12 7.37 10.88
C GLN A 313 21.40 8.64 10.40
N HIS A 314 20.92 9.48 11.34
CA HIS A 314 20.23 10.74 11.06
C HIS A 314 20.92 11.90 11.78
N PRO A 315 20.85 13.15 11.27
CA PRO A 315 21.38 14.33 11.97
C PRO A 315 20.76 14.53 13.37
N ILE A 316 19.46 14.26 13.51
CA ILE A 316 18.79 14.27 14.82
C ILE A 316 19.32 13.10 15.65
N LYS A 317 19.77 13.40 16.88
CA LYS A 317 20.28 12.44 17.85
C LYS A 317 19.38 12.45 19.10
N LEU A 318 19.13 11.26 19.64
CA LEU A 318 18.39 11.08 20.87
C LEU A 318 19.30 10.47 21.94
N ASP A 319 19.15 10.96 23.15
CA ASP A 319 19.90 10.55 24.33
C ASP A 319 18.94 10.14 25.46
N GLY A 320 19.46 9.58 26.54
CA GLY A 320 18.69 9.22 27.73
C GLY A 320 17.93 10.43 28.30
N GLY A 321 16.62 10.24 28.54
CA GLY A 321 15.70 11.29 28.99
C GLY A 321 14.92 11.98 27.86
N ASP A 322 15.23 11.70 26.58
CA ASP A 322 14.36 12.05 25.46
C ASP A 322 13.18 11.08 25.37
N THR A 323 12.09 11.47 24.72
CA THR A 323 10.85 10.69 24.64
C THR A 323 10.43 10.48 23.19
N VAL A 324 10.07 9.25 22.83
CA VAL A 324 9.45 8.92 21.53
C VAL A 324 8.00 8.48 21.74
N ILE A 325 7.07 9.16 21.08
CA ILE A 325 5.63 8.88 21.11
C ILE A 325 5.23 8.21 19.79
N PHE A 326 4.74 6.96 19.87
CA PHE A 326 4.23 6.21 18.73
C PHE A 326 2.75 6.52 18.50
N SER A 327 2.47 7.61 17.82
CA SER A 327 1.12 8.14 17.57
C SER A 327 0.50 7.54 16.32
N SER A 328 0.56 6.22 16.20
CA SER A 328 -0.03 5.42 15.14
C SER A 328 -0.36 4.02 15.63
N ARG A 329 -1.42 3.42 15.10
CA ARG A 329 -1.76 2.02 15.37
C ARG A 329 -0.74 1.10 14.69
N LYS A 330 -0.38 0.01 15.34
CA LYS A 330 0.45 -1.03 14.74
C LYS A 330 -0.36 -1.77 13.66
N ILE A 331 0.13 -1.74 12.43
CA ILE A 331 -0.42 -2.57 11.36
C ILE A 331 0.02 -4.02 11.60
N PRO A 332 -0.90 -5.01 11.55
CA PRO A 332 -0.53 -6.41 11.66
C PRO A 332 0.56 -6.81 10.68
N GLY A 333 1.60 -7.52 11.16
CA GLY A 333 2.78 -7.88 10.39
C GLY A 333 4.00 -6.97 10.59
N ASN A 334 3.82 -5.75 11.12
CA ASN A 334 4.91 -4.80 11.36
C ASN A 334 5.53 -4.90 12.78
N GLU A 335 5.03 -5.79 13.63
CA GLU A 335 5.42 -5.88 15.04
C GLU A 335 6.93 -6.09 15.22
N ILE A 336 7.54 -6.92 14.38
CA ILE A 336 8.98 -7.20 14.45
C ILE A 336 9.80 -5.97 14.06
N ALA A 337 9.39 -5.26 13.01
CA ALA A 337 10.07 -4.08 12.52
C ALA A 337 9.98 -2.92 13.54
N ILE A 338 8.78 -2.68 14.08
CA ILE A 338 8.55 -1.70 15.15
C ILE A 338 9.36 -2.09 16.40
N GLY A 339 9.36 -3.37 16.80
CA GLY A 339 10.12 -3.87 17.95
C GLY A 339 11.63 -3.65 17.82
N ARG A 340 12.20 -3.75 16.62
CA ARG A 340 13.61 -3.43 16.37
C ARG A 340 13.94 -1.97 16.67
N ILE A 341 13.08 -1.04 16.22
CA ILE A 341 13.23 0.40 16.51
C ILE A 341 13.11 0.65 18.02
N GLN A 342 12.09 0.07 18.67
CA GLN A 342 11.89 0.20 20.10
C GLN A 342 13.08 -0.31 20.91
N ASN A 343 13.66 -1.46 20.52
CA ASN A 343 14.87 -1.99 21.17
C ASN A 343 16.09 -1.08 20.97
N ALA A 344 16.26 -0.48 19.79
CA ALA A 344 17.33 0.46 19.55
C ALA A 344 17.20 1.74 20.41
N LEU A 345 15.97 2.25 20.56
CA LEU A 345 15.66 3.40 21.44
C LEU A 345 15.85 3.05 22.92
N ALA A 346 15.41 1.88 23.36
CA ALA A 346 15.62 1.40 24.72
C ALA A 346 17.10 1.27 25.07
N GLY A 347 17.94 0.84 24.11
CA GLY A 347 19.41 0.78 24.28
C GLY A 347 20.07 2.15 24.48
N LYS A 348 19.34 3.25 24.29
CA LYS A 348 19.77 4.63 24.54
C LYS A 348 19.09 5.28 25.74
N ASP A 349 18.36 4.51 26.53
CA ASP A 349 17.53 5.00 27.65
C ASP A 349 16.49 6.07 27.25
N VAL A 350 15.98 5.99 26.01
CA VAL A 350 14.92 6.85 25.49
C VAL A 350 13.57 6.31 25.98
N GLU A 351 12.76 7.21 26.57
CA GLU A 351 11.41 6.88 27.00
C GLU A 351 10.48 6.66 25.78
N MET A 352 9.60 5.68 25.86
CA MET A 352 8.65 5.39 24.80
C MET A 352 7.21 5.40 25.32
N ILE A 353 6.33 6.10 24.59
CA ILE A 353 4.88 6.13 24.85
C ILE A 353 4.17 5.53 23.64
N THR A 354 3.30 4.55 23.88
CA THR A 354 2.53 3.83 22.88
C THR A 354 1.03 3.91 23.18
N GLU A 355 0.19 3.46 22.26
CA GLU A 355 -1.28 3.42 22.42
C GLU A 355 -1.76 2.61 23.65
N SER A 356 -0.92 1.73 24.20
CA SER A 356 -1.24 0.98 25.43
C SER A 356 -1.09 1.82 26.71
N GLN A 357 -0.44 2.97 26.64
CA GLN A 357 -0.11 3.83 27.79
C GLN A 357 -0.88 5.15 27.80
N ALA A 358 -1.29 5.64 26.62
CA ALA A 358 -2.00 6.89 26.48
C ALA A 358 -2.90 6.86 25.23
N HIS A 359 -3.99 7.64 25.23
CA HIS A 359 -4.88 7.76 24.08
C HIS A 359 -4.28 8.72 23.04
N ILE A 360 -3.34 8.21 22.25
CA ILE A 360 -2.51 8.98 21.31
C ILE A 360 -2.79 8.64 19.84
N HIS A 361 -3.81 7.84 19.59
CA HIS A 361 -4.21 7.45 18.22
C HIS A 361 -5.72 7.17 18.17
N VAL A 362 -6.34 7.53 17.04
CA VAL A 362 -7.69 7.13 16.64
C VAL A 362 -7.65 6.60 15.21
N SER A 363 -8.58 5.71 14.88
CA SER A 363 -8.67 5.13 13.54
C SER A 363 -9.16 6.14 12.50
N GLY A 364 -8.74 5.98 11.25
CA GLY A 364 -9.31 6.66 10.09
C GLY A 364 -10.53 5.94 9.50
N HIS A 365 -10.82 4.68 9.95
CA HIS A 365 -11.88 3.84 9.39
C HIS A 365 -12.96 3.56 10.42
N PRO A 366 -14.23 3.36 9.99
CA PRO A 366 -15.38 3.23 10.87
C PRO A 366 -15.37 1.94 11.68
N GLY A 367 -15.70 2.02 12.97
CA GLY A 367 -16.07 0.85 13.76
C GLY A 367 -17.52 0.41 13.53
N ARG A 368 -17.95 -0.67 14.19
CA ARG A 368 -19.33 -1.20 14.06
C ARG A 368 -20.43 -0.17 14.34
N PRO A 369 -20.33 0.71 15.38
CA PRO A 369 -21.37 1.70 15.63
C PRO A 369 -21.56 2.69 14.49
N GLU A 370 -20.46 3.10 13.84
CA GLU A 370 -20.48 4.03 12.70
C GLU A 370 -21.03 3.35 11.46
N LEU A 371 -20.64 2.10 11.18
CA LEU A 371 -21.19 1.28 10.10
C LEU A 371 -22.70 1.10 10.27
N ALA A 372 -23.16 0.76 11.47
CA ALA A 372 -24.58 0.64 11.80
C ALA A 372 -25.33 1.95 11.54
N ALA A 373 -24.78 3.08 12.01
CA ALA A 373 -25.36 4.40 11.78
C ALA A 373 -25.45 4.73 10.26
N MET A 374 -24.42 4.42 9.50
CA MET A 374 -24.42 4.61 8.04
C MET A 374 -25.55 3.81 7.38
N TYR A 375 -25.73 2.55 7.77
CA TYR A 375 -26.81 1.71 7.22
C TYR A 375 -28.19 2.27 7.55
N ASP A 376 -28.40 2.69 8.80
CA ASP A 376 -29.67 3.26 9.26
C ASP A 376 -30.01 4.61 8.59
N TRP A 377 -28.98 5.39 8.23
CA TRP A 377 -29.18 6.70 7.59
C TRP A 377 -29.32 6.60 6.07
N ILE A 378 -28.47 5.81 5.42
CA ILE A 378 -28.48 5.66 3.95
C ILE A 378 -29.62 4.72 3.49
N ARG A 379 -29.91 3.66 4.24
CA ARG A 379 -30.96 2.66 3.91
C ARG A 379 -30.84 2.12 2.48
N PRO A 380 -29.68 1.58 2.08
CA PRO A 380 -29.48 1.11 0.72
C PRO A 380 -30.31 -0.15 0.45
N GLU A 381 -30.65 -0.40 -0.83
CA GLU A 381 -31.30 -1.65 -1.22
C GLU A 381 -30.33 -2.84 -1.15
N MET A 382 -29.00 -2.58 -1.34
CA MET A 382 -27.96 -3.60 -1.24
C MET A 382 -26.65 -3.05 -0.69
N LEU A 383 -25.85 -3.95 -0.09
CA LEU A 383 -24.52 -3.66 0.44
C LEU A 383 -23.46 -4.43 -0.35
N ILE A 384 -22.41 -3.74 -0.78
CA ILE A 384 -21.23 -4.28 -1.43
C ILE A 384 -20.01 -3.89 -0.57
N PRO A 385 -19.55 -4.76 0.34
CA PRO A 385 -18.35 -4.52 1.12
C PRO A 385 -17.11 -4.44 0.23
N VAL A 386 -16.21 -3.49 0.49
CA VAL A 386 -14.90 -3.34 -0.16
C VAL A 386 -13.84 -2.99 0.87
N HIS A 387 -12.60 -2.78 0.44
CA HIS A 387 -11.48 -2.36 1.29
C HIS A 387 -11.30 -3.24 2.52
N GLY A 388 -11.20 -4.55 2.31
CA GLY A 388 -11.06 -5.53 3.39
C GLY A 388 -10.75 -6.92 2.91
N GLU A 389 -10.13 -7.71 3.79
CA GLU A 389 -9.99 -9.15 3.57
C GLU A 389 -11.37 -9.81 3.54
N ARG A 390 -11.49 -10.98 2.94
CA ARG A 390 -12.75 -11.71 2.85
C ARG A 390 -13.50 -11.83 4.18
N ARG A 391 -12.79 -11.99 5.29
CA ARG A 391 -13.39 -12.08 6.63
C ARG A 391 -14.03 -10.76 7.07
N HIS A 392 -13.42 -9.61 6.73
CA HIS A 392 -13.97 -8.28 7.03
C HIS A 392 -15.24 -8.05 6.22
N MET A 393 -15.20 -8.32 4.92
CA MET A 393 -16.33 -8.15 4.01
C MET A 393 -17.51 -9.06 4.39
N ALA A 394 -17.23 -10.32 4.76
CA ALA A 394 -18.28 -11.26 5.21
C ALA A 394 -18.93 -10.80 6.52
N GLU A 395 -18.14 -10.30 7.47
CA GLU A 395 -18.67 -9.76 8.73
C GLU A 395 -19.49 -8.49 8.50
N GLN A 396 -19.04 -7.64 7.55
CA GLN A 396 -19.79 -6.44 7.19
C GLN A 396 -21.14 -6.76 6.53
N ALA A 397 -21.16 -7.75 5.64
CA ALA A 397 -22.42 -8.23 5.05
C ALA A 397 -23.38 -8.77 6.12
N ARG A 398 -22.85 -9.48 7.15
CA ARG A 398 -23.66 -9.95 8.29
C ARG A 398 -24.20 -8.79 9.12
N LEU A 399 -23.37 -7.78 9.40
CA LEU A 399 -23.79 -6.57 10.10
C LEU A 399 -24.87 -5.82 9.32
N GLY A 400 -24.74 -5.69 7.99
CA GLY A 400 -25.74 -5.09 7.13
C GLY A 400 -27.09 -5.80 7.23
N ALA A 401 -27.11 -7.14 7.24
CA ALA A 401 -28.32 -7.93 7.40
C ALA A 401 -28.98 -7.71 8.80
N GLU A 402 -28.19 -7.54 9.86
CA GLU A 402 -28.68 -7.18 11.21
C GLU A 402 -29.37 -5.80 11.21
N HIS A 403 -29.01 -4.90 10.30
CA HIS A 403 -29.59 -3.56 10.10
C HIS A 403 -30.59 -3.49 8.94
N GLY A 404 -31.12 -4.64 8.49
CA GLY A 404 -32.21 -4.69 7.52
C GLY A 404 -31.80 -4.62 6.05
N ILE A 405 -30.51 -4.66 5.72
CA ILE A 405 -30.06 -4.75 4.33
C ILE A 405 -30.03 -6.22 3.92
N GLU A 406 -31.14 -6.66 3.30
CA GLU A 406 -31.32 -8.08 2.95
C GLU A 406 -30.42 -8.56 1.81
N LYS A 407 -30.03 -7.65 0.91
CA LYS A 407 -29.20 -7.96 -0.26
C LYS A 407 -27.76 -7.54 -0.01
N SER A 408 -26.85 -8.48 -0.03
CA SER A 408 -25.41 -8.21 0.01
C SER A 408 -24.64 -9.21 -0.82
N ILE A 409 -23.45 -8.82 -1.28
CA ILE A 409 -22.54 -9.73 -1.97
C ILE A 409 -21.11 -9.51 -1.50
N VAL A 410 -20.42 -10.60 -1.16
CA VAL A 410 -18.99 -10.61 -0.81
C VAL A 410 -18.25 -11.06 -2.06
N GLN A 411 -17.78 -10.10 -2.83
CA GLN A 411 -17.02 -10.33 -4.05
C GLN A 411 -15.51 -10.33 -3.76
N MET A 412 -14.74 -10.88 -4.67
CA MET A 412 -13.28 -10.82 -4.68
C MET A 412 -12.82 -10.00 -5.90
N ASN A 413 -11.56 -9.60 -5.90
CA ASN A 413 -10.97 -8.97 -7.08
C ASN A 413 -11.17 -9.88 -8.30
N GLY A 414 -11.65 -9.31 -9.40
CA GLY A 414 -11.98 -10.02 -10.63
C GLY A 414 -13.42 -10.50 -10.75
N ASP A 415 -14.21 -10.47 -9.68
CA ASP A 415 -15.62 -10.85 -9.75
C ASP A 415 -16.45 -9.76 -10.43
N VAL A 416 -17.10 -10.08 -11.55
CA VAL A 416 -18.02 -9.18 -12.25
C VAL A 416 -19.40 -9.30 -11.63
N ILE A 417 -19.85 -8.25 -10.96
CA ILE A 417 -21.12 -8.19 -10.24
C ILE A 417 -22.11 -7.33 -11.02
N ARG A 418 -23.29 -7.89 -11.34
CA ARG A 418 -24.41 -7.09 -11.79
C ARG A 418 -25.14 -6.50 -10.57
N ILE A 419 -25.17 -5.17 -10.48
CA ILE A 419 -25.95 -4.42 -9.49
C ILE A 419 -27.40 -4.35 -9.93
N ALA A 420 -27.66 -4.02 -11.20
CA ALA A 420 -29.00 -3.90 -11.76
C ALA A 420 -29.03 -4.34 -13.24
N PRO A 421 -30.21 -4.83 -13.73
CA PRO A 421 -31.40 -5.20 -12.98
C PRO A 421 -31.18 -6.47 -12.14
N ASP A 422 -32.05 -6.71 -11.15
CA ASP A 422 -32.13 -7.96 -10.38
C ASP A 422 -30.83 -8.39 -9.67
N GLY A 423 -30.00 -7.41 -9.23
CA GLY A 423 -28.78 -7.69 -8.46
C GLY A 423 -28.97 -7.68 -6.94
N PRO A 424 -27.88 -7.93 -6.18
CA PRO A 424 -26.53 -8.20 -6.68
C PRO A 424 -26.34 -9.66 -7.10
N VAL A 425 -25.71 -9.90 -8.26
CA VAL A 425 -25.45 -11.24 -8.79
C VAL A 425 -24.07 -11.28 -9.45
N LYS A 426 -23.24 -12.29 -9.10
CA LYS A 426 -21.99 -12.56 -9.80
C LYS A 426 -22.29 -13.18 -11.17
N LEU A 427 -21.84 -12.53 -12.23
CA LEU A 427 -22.02 -12.97 -13.62
C LEU A 427 -20.86 -13.84 -14.11
N SER A 428 -19.63 -13.42 -13.83
CA SER A 428 -18.40 -14.05 -14.34
C SER A 428 -17.21 -13.64 -13.48
N GLU A 429 -16.05 -14.14 -13.86
CA GLU A 429 -14.76 -13.70 -13.35
C GLU A 429 -13.89 -13.20 -14.49
N VAL A 430 -13.08 -12.19 -14.23
CA VAL A 430 -11.99 -11.73 -15.09
C VAL A 430 -10.66 -11.90 -14.37
N ARG A 431 -9.56 -11.85 -15.12
CA ARG A 431 -8.25 -11.87 -14.50
C ARG A 431 -8.08 -10.62 -13.63
N ALA A 432 -7.77 -10.84 -12.36
CA ALA A 432 -7.30 -9.83 -11.42
C ALA A 432 -5.96 -10.32 -10.87
N GLY A 433 -4.90 -9.58 -11.14
CA GLY A 433 -3.54 -9.90 -10.76
C GLY A 433 -2.90 -8.76 -9.99
N ARG A 434 -1.60 -8.88 -9.78
CA ARG A 434 -0.77 -7.85 -9.18
C ARG A 434 0.42 -7.55 -10.07
N LEU A 435 0.72 -6.28 -10.22
CA LEU A 435 1.95 -5.78 -10.83
C LEU A 435 2.89 -5.33 -9.73
N VAL A 436 4.18 -5.48 -9.94
CA VAL A 436 5.23 -5.03 -9.01
C VAL A 436 6.12 -4.01 -9.70
N LEU A 437 6.51 -2.96 -8.98
CA LEU A 437 7.53 -2.02 -9.43
C LEU A 437 8.91 -2.50 -8.96
N ASP A 438 9.77 -2.79 -9.92
CA ASP A 438 11.13 -3.28 -9.69
C ASP A 438 12.14 -2.34 -10.37
N GLY A 439 12.70 -1.42 -9.59
CA GLY A 439 13.38 -0.26 -10.16
C GLY A 439 12.39 0.58 -10.96
N ASP A 440 12.67 0.78 -12.26
CA ASP A 440 11.80 1.52 -13.18
C ASP A 440 10.96 0.60 -14.09
N VAL A 441 10.85 -0.70 -13.74
CA VAL A 441 10.14 -1.70 -14.57
C VAL A 441 8.94 -2.26 -13.84
N ILE A 442 7.79 -2.27 -14.51
CA ILE A 442 6.57 -2.89 -14.02
C ILE A 442 6.50 -4.32 -14.53
N LEU A 443 6.31 -5.27 -13.63
CA LEU A 443 6.30 -6.71 -13.91
C LEU A 443 5.11 -7.40 -13.24
N PRO A 444 4.56 -8.49 -13.83
CA PRO A 444 3.60 -9.32 -13.12
C PRO A 444 4.20 -9.96 -11.86
N ALA A 445 3.51 -9.86 -10.73
CA ALA A 445 3.96 -10.41 -9.45
C ALA A 445 4.11 -11.94 -9.45
N ASP A 446 3.39 -12.63 -10.34
CA ASP A 446 3.45 -14.07 -10.59
C ASP A 446 4.36 -14.44 -11.79
N GLY A 447 5.05 -13.44 -12.37
CA GLY A 447 5.92 -13.58 -13.53
C GLY A 447 7.20 -14.38 -13.24
N ALA A 448 7.94 -14.69 -14.32
CA ALA A 448 9.17 -15.49 -14.26
C ALA A 448 10.22 -14.87 -13.34
N THR A 449 10.48 -13.57 -13.47
CA THR A 449 11.47 -12.83 -12.67
C THR A 449 11.21 -12.96 -11.16
N MET A 450 9.97 -12.74 -10.74
CA MET A 450 9.62 -12.84 -9.31
C MET A 450 9.70 -14.28 -8.79
N ASN A 451 9.32 -15.26 -9.62
CA ASN A 451 9.45 -16.67 -9.28
C ASN A 451 10.92 -17.10 -9.17
N GLU A 452 11.80 -16.57 -10.01
CA GLU A 452 13.24 -16.82 -9.93
C GLU A 452 13.84 -16.19 -8.68
N ARG A 453 13.52 -14.94 -8.34
CA ARG A 453 13.97 -14.28 -7.11
C ARG A 453 13.57 -15.05 -5.85
N ARG A 454 12.33 -15.53 -5.77
CA ARG A 454 11.86 -16.37 -4.66
C ARG A 454 12.67 -17.66 -4.55
N LYS A 455 12.96 -18.33 -5.69
CA LYS A 455 13.79 -19.53 -5.72
C LYS A 455 15.23 -19.26 -5.29
N LEU A 456 15.82 -18.14 -5.78
CA LEU A 456 17.18 -17.69 -5.38
C LEU A 456 17.24 -17.41 -3.88
N LEU A 457 16.28 -16.65 -3.35
CA LEU A 457 16.21 -16.34 -1.92
C LEU A 457 16.15 -17.59 -1.04
N LEU A 458 15.38 -18.58 -1.45
CA LEU A 458 15.17 -19.80 -0.66
C LEU A 458 16.29 -20.83 -0.79
N ASN A 459 16.94 -20.91 -1.95
CA ASN A 459 17.83 -22.04 -2.27
C ASN A 459 19.25 -21.63 -2.65
N GLY A 460 19.49 -20.38 -3.01
CA GLY A 460 20.77 -19.93 -3.58
C GLY A 460 20.97 -20.34 -5.03
N HIS A 461 22.14 -20.04 -5.54
CA HIS A 461 22.54 -20.21 -6.94
C HIS A 461 23.94 -20.82 -7.07
N LEU A 462 24.12 -21.67 -8.08
CA LEU A 462 25.40 -22.21 -8.51
C LEU A 462 25.61 -21.87 -9.99
N SER A 463 26.73 -21.23 -10.33
CA SER A 463 27.16 -21.10 -11.71
C SER A 463 28.31 -22.05 -11.98
N VAL A 464 28.21 -22.79 -13.10
CA VAL A 464 29.16 -23.82 -13.52
C VAL A 464 29.67 -23.45 -14.91
N GLY A 465 30.97 -23.21 -15.04
CA GLY A 465 31.66 -22.98 -16.31
C GLY A 465 32.61 -24.12 -16.65
N LEU A 466 32.54 -24.65 -17.87
CA LEU A 466 33.48 -25.70 -18.30
C LEU A 466 33.80 -25.61 -19.80
N ALA A 467 34.98 -26.11 -20.16
CA ALA A 467 35.40 -26.21 -21.57
C ALA A 467 35.48 -27.71 -21.99
N ILE A 468 35.02 -28.01 -23.20
CA ILE A 468 35.02 -29.35 -23.78
C ILE A 468 35.76 -29.32 -25.12
N GLY A 469 36.77 -30.17 -25.28
CA GLY A 469 37.49 -30.33 -26.54
C GLY A 469 36.73 -31.11 -27.59
N GLY A 470 37.18 -31.09 -28.84
CA GLY A 470 36.56 -31.77 -29.99
C GLY A 470 36.42 -33.31 -29.83
N SER A 471 37.11 -33.93 -28.85
CA SER A 471 36.97 -35.33 -28.46
C SER A 471 35.84 -35.58 -27.44
N GLY A 472 35.14 -34.56 -26.97
CA GLY A 472 34.15 -34.62 -25.92
C GLY A 472 34.74 -34.71 -24.51
N LYS A 473 36.04 -34.46 -24.33
CA LYS A 473 36.70 -34.47 -23.01
C LYS A 473 36.78 -33.08 -22.41
N LEU A 474 36.74 -33.02 -21.08
CA LEU A 474 36.94 -31.78 -20.34
C LEU A 474 38.33 -31.21 -20.63
N VAL A 475 38.43 -29.90 -20.86
CA VAL A 475 39.67 -29.15 -21.07
C VAL A 475 39.85 -28.18 -19.89
N GLY A 476 40.83 -28.45 -19.05
CA GLY A 476 41.03 -27.70 -17.82
C GLY A 476 40.09 -28.08 -16.69
N ALA A 477 40.21 -27.40 -15.57
CA ALA A 477 39.30 -27.57 -14.43
C ALA A 477 38.00 -26.77 -14.65
N PRO A 478 36.84 -27.30 -14.27
CA PRO A 478 35.59 -26.53 -14.30
C PRO A 478 35.63 -25.46 -13.21
N GLU A 479 35.02 -24.33 -13.48
CA GLU A 479 34.78 -23.27 -12.48
C GLU A 479 33.39 -23.37 -11.91
N ILE A 480 33.27 -23.44 -10.58
CA ILE A 480 31.98 -23.50 -9.87
C ILE A 480 31.96 -22.37 -8.84
N ARG A 481 30.92 -21.53 -8.91
CA ARG A 481 30.70 -20.42 -7.96
C ARG A 481 29.39 -20.60 -7.23
N LEU A 482 29.39 -20.25 -5.93
CA LEU A 482 28.23 -20.29 -5.06
C LEU A 482 27.77 -18.89 -4.69
N GLN A 483 26.46 -18.67 -4.70
CA GLN A 483 25.83 -17.44 -4.20
C GLN A 483 24.61 -17.82 -3.35
N GLY A 484 24.62 -17.43 -2.07
CA GLY A 484 23.52 -17.71 -1.14
C GLY A 484 23.24 -19.18 -0.85
N VAL A 485 24.18 -20.08 -1.14
CA VAL A 485 24.10 -21.50 -0.74
C VAL A 485 24.77 -21.65 0.64
N PRO A 486 24.13 -22.29 1.64
CA PRO A 486 24.63 -22.32 3.02
C PRO A 486 25.80 -23.29 3.20
N ILE A 487 26.95 -22.98 2.62
CA ILE A 487 28.22 -23.72 2.73
C ILE A 487 29.30 -22.68 2.98
N GLU A 488 29.87 -22.66 4.19
CA GLU A 488 30.86 -21.68 4.63
C GLU A 488 32.22 -22.32 4.90
N GLU A 489 32.33 -23.16 5.93
CA GLU A 489 33.61 -23.74 6.40
C GLU A 489 34.17 -24.81 5.45
N ASP A 490 33.31 -25.66 4.88
CA ASP A 490 33.70 -26.77 4.02
C ASP A 490 33.55 -26.46 2.51
N ARG A 491 33.67 -25.19 2.15
CA ARG A 491 33.41 -24.71 0.78
C ARG A 491 34.33 -25.39 -0.25
N ASP A 492 35.60 -25.55 0.06
CA ASP A 492 36.57 -26.16 -0.85
C ASP A 492 36.24 -27.64 -1.08
N GLN A 493 35.90 -28.37 -0.02
CA GLN A 493 35.52 -29.79 -0.12
C GLN A 493 34.23 -29.97 -0.94
N PHE A 494 33.26 -29.12 -0.75
CA PHE A 494 32.05 -29.09 -1.58
C PHE A 494 32.39 -28.85 -3.06
N LEU A 495 33.24 -27.86 -3.35
CA LEU A 495 33.64 -27.53 -4.72
C LEU A 495 34.38 -28.70 -5.39
N GLU A 496 35.24 -29.40 -4.67
CA GLU A 496 35.93 -30.59 -5.16
C GLU A 496 34.92 -31.70 -5.51
N GLN A 497 33.96 -31.98 -4.63
CA GLN A 497 32.94 -32.98 -4.88
C GLN A 497 32.01 -32.64 -6.03
N ALA A 498 31.63 -31.36 -6.13
CA ALA A 498 30.80 -30.86 -7.25
C ALA A 498 31.55 -30.95 -8.58
N ALA A 499 32.84 -30.61 -8.60
CA ALA A 499 33.71 -30.74 -9.78
C ALA A 499 33.92 -32.21 -10.17
N GLN A 500 34.09 -33.11 -9.20
CA GLN A 500 34.20 -34.54 -9.46
C GLN A 500 32.90 -35.10 -10.06
N ALA A 501 31.73 -34.76 -9.48
CA ALA A 501 30.41 -35.15 -10.00
C ALA A 501 30.19 -34.66 -11.43
N LEU A 502 30.61 -33.44 -11.74
CA LEU A 502 30.59 -32.86 -13.09
C LEU A 502 31.49 -33.66 -14.04
N ALA A 503 32.75 -33.94 -13.63
CA ALA A 503 33.69 -34.71 -14.45
C ALA A 503 33.15 -36.10 -14.76
N ASP A 504 32.52 -36.78 -13.80
CA ASP A 504 31.90 -38.10 -13.99
C ASP A 504 30.72 -38.04 -14.97
N VAL A 505 29.91 -36.99 -14.92
CA VAL A 505 28.81 -36.75 -15.90
C VAL A 505 29.39 -36.56 -17.30
N VAL A 506 30.41 -35.70 -17.46
CA VAL A 506 31.05 -35.44 -18.76
C VAL A 506 31.64 -36.75 -19.30
N LYS A 507 32.35 -37.52 -18.49
CA LYS A 507 32.95 -38.84 -18.90
C LYS A 507 31.92 -39.84 -19.39
N LYS A 508 30.72 -39.84 -18.80
CA LYS A 508 29.62 -40.78 -19.16
C LYS A 508 28.83 -40.33 -20.40
N SER A 509 28.62 -39.00 -20.55
CA SER A 509 27.64 -38.46 -21.47
C SER A 509 28.26 -37.77 -22.69
N ALA A 510 29.47 -37.15 -22.56
CA ALA A 510 30.11 -36.44 -23.66
C ALA A 510 30.82 -37.42 -24.60
N ARG A 511 30.33 -37.48 -25.85
CA ARG A 511 30.96 -38.19 -26.97
C ARG A 511 31.06 -37.20 -28.13
N LYS A 512 31.90 -37.50 -29.12
CA LYS A 512 32.00 -36.70 -30.34
C LYS A 512 30.61 -36.57 -31.00
N GLY A 513 30.07 -35.36 -31.13
CA GLY A 513 28.73 -35.12 -31.69
C GLY A 513 27.57 -35.29 -30.69
N SER A 514 27.84 -35.33 -29.35
CA SER A 514 26.79 -35.35 -28.35
C SER A 514 25.98 -34.06 -28.32
N ASP A 515 24.71 -34.18 -28.02
CA ASP A 515 23.82 -33.05 -27.76
C ASP A 515 24.29 -32.24 -26.53
N LEU A 516 24.67 -31.00 -26.75
CA LEU A 516 25.17 -30.11 -25.71
C LEU A 516 24.09 -29.76 -24.69
N GLU A 517 22.82 -29.68 -25.10
CA GLU A 517 21.71 -29.38 -24.21
C GLU A 517 21.46 -30.57 -23.24
N ALA A 518 21.50 -31.79 -23.77
CA ALA A 518 21.41 -32.99 -22.93
C ALA A 518 22.57 -33.10 -21.94
N LEU A 519 23.78 -32.71 -22.37
CA LEU A 519 24.96 -32.67 -21.48
C LEU A 519 24.84 -31.59 -20.42
N ARG A 520 24.39 -30.39 -20.78
CA ARG A 520 24.15 -29.27 -19.87
C ARG A 520 23.16 -29.67 -18.77
N GLU A 521 22.04 -30.30 -19.16
CA GLU A 521 21.04 -30.78 -18.22
C GLU A 521 21.58 -31.86 -17.29
N ALA A 522 22.34 -32.82 -17.81
CA ALA A 522 22.94 -33.86 -17.00
C ALA A 522 23.94 -33.29 -15.95
N ILE A 523 24.76 -32.30 -16.33
CA ILE A 523 25.66 -31.59 -15.42
C ILE A 523 24.86 -30.82 -14.37
N ARG A 524 23.83 -30.09 -14.77
CA ARG A 524 22.93 -29.35 -13.88
C ARG A 524 22.35 -30.25 -12.80
N ILE A 525 21.84 -31.43 -13.19
CA ILE A 525 21.30 -32.41 -12.27
C ILE A 525 22.38 -32.97 -11.35
N GLY A 526 23.56 -33.32 -11.89
CA GLY A 526 24.68 -33.89 -11.12
C GLY A 526 25.17 -32.93 -10.02
N VAL A 527 25.46 -31.69 -10.37
CA VAL A 527 25.93 -30.67 -9.42
C VAL A 527 24.84 -30.32 -8.39
N ARG A 528 23.58 -30.18 -8.83
CA ARG A 528 22.46 -29.94 -7.90
C ARG A 528 22.30 -31.08 -6.88
N ARG A 529 22.51 -32.32 -7.29
CA ARG A 529 22.43 -33.47 -6.37
C ARG A 529 23.45 -33.36 -5.24
N VAL A 530 24.70 -33.02 -5.56
CA VAL A 530 25.73 -32.77 -4.54
C VAL A 530 25.30 -31.65 -3.59
N ALA A 531 24.76 -30.55 -4.11
CA ALA A 531 24.28 -29.47 -3.26
C ALA A 531 23.14 -29.90 -2.34
N VAL A 532 22.21 -30.73 -2.83
CA VAL A 532 21.11 -31.30 -1.99
C VAL A 532 21.66 -32.20 -0.90
N GLU A 533 22.63 -33.06 -1.20
CA GLU A 533 23.26 -33.96 -0.23
C GLU A 533 23.94 -33.20 0.90
N TRP A 534 24.58 -32.07 0.57
CA TRP A 534 25.28 -31.24 1.53
C TRP A 534 24.37 -30.34 2.37
N THR A 535 23.30 -29.77 1.76
CA THR A 535 22.57 -28.66 2.36
C THR A 535 21.07 -28.91 2.53
N GLY A 536 20.53 -29.95 1.91
CA GLY A 536 19.08 -30.15 1.80
C GLY A 536 18.39 -29.15 0.87
N LYS A 537 19.11 -28.13 0.35
CA LYS A 537 18.58 -27.09 -0.54
C LYS A 537 18.70 -27.49 -2.01
N LYS A 538 17.81 -26.94 -2.86
CA LYS A 538 17.80 -27.18 -4.30
C LYS A 538 18.19 -25.93 -5.07
N PRO A 539 19.46 -25.50 -5.08
CA PRO A 539 19.87 -24.25 -5.71
C PRO A 539 19.53 -24.24 -7.20
N ILE A 540 19.37 -23.04 -7.75
CA ILE A 540 19.36 -22.83 -9.19
C ILE A 540 20.77 -23.12 -9.67
N VAL A 541 20.91 -23.88 -10.74
CA VAL A 541 22.23 -24.24 -11.31
C VAL A 541 22.24 -23.85 -12.77
N ASP A 542 23.12 -22.91 -13.12
CA ASP A 542 23.39 -22.51 -14.49
C ASP A 542 24.68 -23.14 -14.98
N VAL A 543 24.64 -23.72 -16.19
CA VAL A 543 25.76 -24.43 -16.78
C VAL A 543 26.13 -23.79 -18.12
N THR A 544 27.35 -23.27 -18.21
CA THR A 544 27.94 -22.75 -19.44
C THR A 544 28.98 -23.73 -19.97
N ILE A 545 28.79 -24.22 -21.18
CA ILE A 545 29.71 -25.12 -21.88
C ILE A 545 30.34 -24.40 -23.05
N VAL A 546 31.68 -24.32 -23.09
CA VAL A 546 32.46 -23.77 -24.20
C VAL A 546 33.10 -24.91 -24.96
N GLN A 547 32.90 -24.99 -26.27
CA GLN A 547 33.62 -25.94 -27.13
C GLN A 547 34.93 -25.30 -27.58
N VAL A 548 36.05 -25.99 -27.35
CA VAL A 548 37.36 -25.61 -27.84
C VAL A 548 37.82 -26.60 -28.88
N GLY A 549 38.28 -26.04 -30.00
CA GLY A 549 38.67 -26.83 -31.17
C GLY A 549 39.96 -27.64 -31.00
#